data_7605f1eb7ce6ba74db0f5b3c5e170e41
#
_entry.id   7605f1eb7ce6ba74db0f5b3c5e170e41
#
_cell.length_a   1.000
_cell.length_b   1.000
_cell.length_c   1.000
_cell.angle_alpha   90.00
_cell.angle_beta   90.00
_cell.angle_gamma   90.00
#
_symmetry.space_group_name_H-M   'P 1'
#
loop_
_entity.id
_entity.type
_entity.pdbx_description
1 polymer ?
#
loop_
_entity_poly.entity_id
_entity_poly.type
_entity_poly.pdbx_seq_one_letter_code
_entity_poly.pdbx_strand_id
1 'polypeptide(L)'
;MSAPAFGLLLDVDGPIASPVSRRVAVESIGRDLVLMANAGIPVIFNTGRSDAFIAEQVVPVLRAAGLEPATPVYTVSEKGAVWAEVTPEGLGEVSVDAELKLPDALSEDVRELVAERFSELMFFDETKRAMVSVEQHVEVASEDYLPAQEEFDAAVPALLEKHGLEEVRIDPTIISTDVEHQRLGKDLGASRSLELLAERDIHPQAWYTMGDSRTDYAMADWLHEQGHTVRHVDVRPADGVPETEYPVLVSETGAIHDEAGAEFLHRWAASL
;
A
#
# COMPACT_ATOMS: atom_id res chain seq x y z
N MET A 1 29.24 -1.84 1.67
CA MET A 1 28.57 -3.08 2.11
C MET A 1 28.27 -3.89 0.85
N SER A 2 28.16 -5.23 0.92
CA SER A 2 27.72 -6.03 -0.25
C SER A 2 26.26 -5.67 -0.58
N ALA A 3 25.89 -5.73 -1.87
CA ALA A 3 24.53 -5.54 -2.29
C ALA A 3 23.60 -6.56 -1.59
N PRO A 4 22.41 -6.14 -1.11
CA PRO A 4 21.44 -7.07 -0.52
C PRO A 4 21.06 -8.16 -1.53
N ALA A 5 20.89 -9.39 -1.07
CA ALA A 5 20.54 -10.51 -1.94
C ALA A 5 19.17 -10.29 -2.61
N PHE A 6 18.27 -9.63 -1.91
CA PHE A 6 16.95 -9.24 -2.43
C PHE A 6 16.40 -8.01 -1.69
N GLY A 7 15.34 -7.43 -2.24
CA GLY A 7 14.50 -6.42 -1.60
C GLY A 7 13.06 -6.89 -1.55
N LEU A 8 12.30 -6.36 -0.59
CA LEU A 8 10.87 -6.64 -0.41
C LEU A 8 10.05 -5.40 -0.76
N LEU A 9 9.08 -5.55 -1.64
CA LEU A 9 8.08 -4.53 -1.98
C LEU A 9 6.69 -5.13 -1.75
N LEU A 10 6.05 -4.69 -0.67
CA LEU A 10 4.92 -5.38 -0.08
C LEU A 10 3.68 -4.48 -0.07
N ASP A 11 2.56 -4.98 -0.58
CA ASP A 11 1.29 -4.39 -0.19
C ASP A 11 1.04 -4.64 1.30
N VAL A 12 0.16 -3.85 1.89
CA VAL A 12 -0.17 -3.93 3.32
C VAL A 12 -1.47 -4.67 3.56
N ASP A 13 -2.54 -4.26 2.87
CA ASP A 13 -3.84 -4.93 3.00
C ASP A 13 -3.78 -6.31 2.34
N GLY A 14 -4.15 -7.32 3.06
CA GLY A 14 -4.02 -8.70 2.64
C GLY A 14 -2.71 -9.33 3.13
N PRO A 15 -1.55 -9.06 2.52
CA PRO A 15 -0.35 -9.83 2.87
C PRO A 15 0.26 -9.52 4.24
N ILE A 16 0.10 -8.32 4.77
CA ILE A 16 0.70 -7.86 6.03
C ILE A 16 -0.36 -7.62 7.10
N ALA A 17 -1.41 -6.90 6.75
CA ALA A 17 -2.55 -6.65 7.62
C ALA A 17 -3.73 -7.48 7.16
N SER A 18 -4.37 -8.15 8.09
CA SER A 18 -5.58 -8.94 7.82
C SER A 18 -6.68 -8.06 7.21
N PRO A 19 -7.29 -8.45 6.08
CA PRO A 19 -8.37 -7.70 5.45
C PRO A 19 -9.63 -7.63 6.33
N VAL A 20 -9.75 -8.52 7.31
CA VAL A 20 -10.89 -8.57 8.22
C VAL A 20 -10.69 -7.63 9.41
N SER A 21 -9.55 -7.76 10.11
CA SER A 21 -9.27 -6.96 11.32
C SER A 21 -8.60 -5.62 11.02
N ARG A 22 -8.11 -5.40 9.79
CA ARG A 22 -7.32 -4.24 9.36
C ARG A 22 -6.09 -3.98 10.26
N ARG A 23 -5.47 -5.05 10.74
CA ARG A 23 -4.31 -5.03 11.65
C ARG A 23 -3.32 -6.10 11.27
N VAL A 24 -2.07 -5.92 11.67
CA VAL A 24 -1.05 -6.98 11.63
C VAL A 24 -1.38 -7.98 12.74
N ALA A 25 -2.14 -9.01 12.40
CA ALA A 25 -2.69 -9.98 13.35
C ALA A 25 -1.74 -11.17 13.60
N VAL A 26 -0.93 -11.54 12.62
CA VAL A 26 0.00 -12.67 12.68
C VAL A 26 1.34 -12.20 13.26
N GLU A 27 1.65 -12.59 14.48
CA GLU A 27 2.83 -12.14 15.24
C GLU A 27 4.16 -12.40 14.50
N SER A 28 4.27 -13.50 13.76
CA SER A 28 5.50 -13.85 13.02
C SER A 28 5.83 -12.84 11.91
N ILE A 29 4.85 -12.13 11.34
CA ILE A 29 5.07 -11.11 10.30
C ILE A 29 6.04 -10.04 10.79
N GLY A 30 5.75 -9.45 11.96
CA GLY A 30 6.62 -8.41 12.52
C GLY A 30 8.02 -8.90 12.82
N ARG A 31 8.13 -10.10 13.43
CA ARG A 31 9.41 -10.72 13.77
C ARG A 31 10.25 -10.99 12.50
N ASP A 32 9.66 -11.59 11.48
CA ASP A 32 10.39 -12.02 10.30
C ASP A 32 10.77 -10.83 9.41
N LEU A 33 9.93 -9.79 9.31
CA LEU A 33 10.26 -8.52 8.68
C LEU A 33 11.44 -7.82 9.37
N VAL A 34 11.42 -7.75 10.71
CA VAL A 34 12.48 -7.10 11.47
C VAL A 34 13.79 -7.88 11.37
N LEU A 35 13.75 -9.21 11.41
CA LEU A 35 14.95 -10.03 11.21
C LEU A 35 15.62 -9.72 9.88
N MET A 36 14.85 -9.63 8.79
CA MET A 36 15.36 -9.29 7.47
C MET A 36 15.87 -7.84 7.40
N ALA A 37 15.09 -6.87 7.92
CA ALA A 37 15.47 -5.47 7.92
C ALA A 37 16.78 -5.21 8.70
N ASN A 38 16.92 -5.79 9.89
CA ASN A 38 18.14 -5.68 10.70
C ASN A 38 19.35 -6.37 10.05
N ALA A 39 19.12 -7.35 9.17
CA ALA A 39 20.17 -7.94 8.31
C ALA A 39 20.51 -7.08 7.07
N GLY A 40 19.85 -5.93 6.89
CA GLY A 40 20.10 -5.00 5.78
C GLY A 40 19.29 -5.30 4.51
N ILE A 41 18.30 -6.19 4.56
CA ILE A 41 17.35 -6.39 3.46
C ILE A 41 16.38 -5.22 3.45
N PRO A 42 16.24 -4.47 2.34
CA PRO A 42 15.26 -3.39 2.25
C PRO A 42 13.83 -3.93 2.27
N VAL A 43 12.99 -3.32 3.10
CA VAL A 43 11.58 -3.62 3.25
C VAL A 43 10.78 -2.36 2.96
N ILE A 44 9.97 -2.38 1.91
CA ILE A 44 9.14 -1.24 1.53
C ILE A 44 7.67 -1.64 1.53
N PHE A 45 6.86 -0.92 2.27
CA PHE A 45 5.41 -1.03 2.25
C PHE A 45 4.87 -0.13 1.13
N ASN A 46 4.44 -0.71 0.00
CA ASN A 46 3.88 -0.01 -1.15
C ASN A 46 2.36 -0.17 -1.14
N THR A 47 1.64 0.81 -0.65
CA THR A 47 0.23 0.68 -0.29
C THR A 47 -0.64 1.86 -0.75
N GLY A 48 -1.94 1.61 -0.91
CA GLY A 48 -2.95 2.66 -1.04
C GLY A 48 -3.28 3.34 0.30
N ARG A 49 -2.93 2.74 1.44
CA ARG A 49 -3.16 3.32 2.77
C ARG A 49 -2.38 4.61 2.98
N SER A 50 -2.84 5.41 3.95
CA SER A 50 -2.13 6.61 4.41
C SER A 50 -0.86 6.25 5.20
N ASP A 51 0.04 7.21 5.32
CA ASP A 51 1.19 7.12 6.22
C ASP A 51 0.75 6.98 7.70
N ALA A 52 -0.36 7.59 8.08
CA ALA A 52 -0.95 7.45 9.41
C ALA A 52 -1.32 5.98 9.73
N PHE A 53 -1.90 5.25 8.77
CA PHE A 53 -2.18 3.84 8.93
C PHE A 53 -0.90 3.03 9.24
N ILE A 54 0.17 3.29 8.51
CA ILE A 54 1.47 2.64 8.75
C ILE A 54 2.01 2.98 10.14
N ALA A 55 1.93 4.25 10.53
CA ALA A 55 2.37 4.71 11.84
C ALA A 55 1.61 4.03 12.99
N GLU A 56 0.31 3.81 12.82
CA GLU A 56 -0.56 3.26 13.86
C GLU A 56 -0.62 1.73 13.89
N GLN A 57 -0.56 1.07 12.72
CA GLN A 57 -0.80 -0.37 12.64
C GLN A 57 0.47 -1.19 12.39
N VAL A 58 1.47 -0.65 11.68
CA VAL A 58 2.68 -1.39 11.30
C VAL A 58 3.86 -1.05 12.22
N VAL A 59 4.15 0.23 12.43
CA VAL A 59 5.30 0.69 13.25
C VAL A 59 5.31 0.06 14.65
N PRO A 60 4.20 0.00 15.41
CA PRO A 60 4.22 -0.62 16.76
C PRO A 60 4.62 -2.08 16.75
N VAL A 61 4.22 -2.83 15.70
CA VAL A 61 4.57 -4.24 15.54
C VAL A 61 6.05 -4.42 15.26
N LEU A 62 6.61 -3.63 14.34
CA LEU A 62 8.04 -3.66 14.03
C LEU A 62 8.89 -3.23 15.24
N ARG A 63 8.47 -2.19 15.96
CA ARG A 63 9.11 -1.76 17.22
C ARG A 63 9.12 -2.87 18.25
N ALA A 64 7.98 -3.51 18.48
CA ALA A 64 7.86 -4.61 19.46
C ALA A 64 8.72 -5.81 19.07
N ALA A 65 8.94 -6.04 17.78
CA ALA A 65 9.82 -7.08 17.24
C ALA A 65 11.32 -6.71 17.29
N GLY A 66 11.68 -5.47 17.67
CA GLY A 66 13.06 -5.04 17.83
C GLY A 66 13.71 -4.45 16.58
N LEU A 67 12.94 -3.69 15.79
CA LEU A 67 13.48 -2.93 14.66
C LEU A 67 14.63 -2.03 15.16
N GLU A 68 15.77 -2.11 14.49
CA GLU A 68 16.95 -1.28 14.80
C GLU A 68 16.90 0.06 14.05
N PRO A 69 17.52 1.13 14.60
CA PRO A 69 17.67 2.38 13.89
C PRO A 69 18.47 2.24 12.59
N ALA A 70 18.17 3.09 11.60
CA ALA A 70 18.85 3.15 10.31
C ALA A 70 18.76 1.88 9.43
N THR A 71 17.81 1.00 9.73
CA THR A 71 17.45 -0.11 8.84
C THR A 71 16.78 0.43 7.57
N PRO A 72 16.90 -0.25 6.41
CA PRO A 72 16.30 0.21 5.17
C PRO A 72 14.81 -0.17 5.08
N VAL A 73 13.99 0.41 5.97
CA VAL A 73 12.54 0.22 6.00
C VAL A 73 11.84 1.51 5.62
N TYR A 74 10.93 1.44 4.65
CA TYR A 74 10.20 2.60 4.15
C TYR A 74 8.71 2.28 3.99
N THR A 75 7.90 3.33 4.04
CA THR A 75 6.54 3.31 3.51
C THR A 75 6.48 4.20 2.27
N VAL A 76 5.82 3.68 1.24
CA VAL A 76 5.38 4.40 0.05
C VAL A 76 3.88 4.25 0.02
N SER A 77 3.22 5.25 0.57
CA SER A 77 1.78 5.32 0.84
C SER A 77 1.05 6.05 -0.28
N GLU A 78 -0.28 5.98 -0.25
CA GLU A 78 -1.14 6.65 -1.22
C GLU A 78 -0.69 6.41 -2.67
N LYS A 79 -0.45 5.11 -2.97
CA LYS A 79 -0.11 4.64 -4.32
C LYS A 79 1.10 5.37 -4.95
N GLY A 80 2.09 5.76 -4.11
CA GLY A 80 3.34 6.40 -4.54
C GLY A 80 3.45 7.90 -4.26
N ALA A 81 2.36 8.56 -3.85
CA ALA A 81 2.36 10.02 -3.63
C ALA A 81 2.95 10.45 -2.29
N VAL A 82 2.99 9.58 -1.28
CA VAL A 82 3.44 9.90 0.08
C VAL A 82 4.47 8.87 0.52
N TRP A 83 5.59 9.30 1.10
CA TRP A 83 6.61 8.36 1.56
C TRP A 83 7.35 8.85 2.81
N ALA A 84 7.86 7.90 3.58
CA ALA A 84 8.68 8.15 4.76
C ALA A 84 9.59 6.96 5.07
N GLU A 85 10.69 7.21 5.78
CA GLU A 85 11.45 6.16 6.47
C GLU A 85 10.65 5.64 7.67
N VAL A 86 10.67 4.33 7.89
CA VAL A 86 10.08 3.68 9.08
C VAL A 86 11.19 3.42 10.08
N THR A 87 11.05 3.99 11.28
CA THR A 87 12.02 3.87 12.36
C THR A 87 11.38 3.26 13.62
N PRO A 88 12.17 2.80 14.60
CA PRO A 88 11.64 2.35 15.89
C PRO A 88 10.81 3.40 16.64
N GLU A 89 11.11 4.68 16.43
CA GLU A 89 10.44 5.81 17.07
C GLU A 89 9.13 6.18 16.39
N GLY A 90 8.97 5.85 15.10
CA GLY A 90 7.82 6.21 14.28
C GLY A 90 8.19 6.39 12.81
N LEU A 91 7.45 7.19 12.10
CA LEU A 91 7.85 7.63 10.76
C LEU A 91 8.85 8.79 10.87
N GLY A 92 9.82 8.79 9.97
CA GLY A 92 10.68 9.95 9.73
C GLY A 92 9.91 11.11 9.12
N GLU A 93 10.62 12.02 8.46
CA GLU A 93 9.99 13.12 7.73
C GLU A 93 9.09 12.55 6.62
N VAL A 94 7.81 12.93 6.65
CA VAL A 94 6.83 12.51 5.64
C VAL A 94 6.91 13.47 4.46
N SER A 95 7.21 12.93 3.29
CA SER A 95 7.25 13.64 2.03
C SER A 95 5.98 13.40 1.22
N VAL A 96 5.53 14.44 0.51
CA VAL A 96 4.35 14.39 -0.36
C VAL A 96 4.74 14.91 -1.73
N ASP A 97 4.37 14.21 -2.78
CA ASP A 97 4.55 14.67 -4.16
C ASP A 97 3.57 15.79 -4.46
N ALA A 98 4.09 17.02 -4.53
CA ALA A 98 3.27 18.21 -4.73
C ALA A 98 2.62 18.29 -6.13
N GLU A 99 3.16 17.57 -7.13
CA GLU A 99 2.58 17.53 -8.48
C GLU A 99 1.37 16.58 -8.56
N LEU A 100 1.33 15.58 -7.66
CA LEU A 100 0.29 14.55 -7.65
C LEU A 100 -0.77 14.80 -6.57
N LYS A 101 -0.49 15.75 -5.66
CA LYS A 101 -1.42 16.12 -4.61
C LYS A 101 -2.64 16.83 -5.20
N LEU A 102 -3.84 16.35 -4.85
CA LEU A 102 -5.09 17.04 -5.17
C LEU A 102 -5.22 18.37 -4.39
N PRO A 103 -5.88 19.39 -4.97
CA PRO A 103 -6.08 20.66 -4.29
C PRO A 103 -6.89 20.51 -2.99
N ASP A 104 -6.49 21.21 -1.93
CA ASP A 104 -7.20 21.20 -0.66
C ASP A 104 -8.66 21.64 -0.81
N ALA A 105 -8.96 22.56 -1.75
CA ALA A 105 -10.32 22.99 -2.05
C ALA A 105 -11.23 21.86 -2.59
N LEU A 106 -10.68 20.89 -3.34
CA LEU A 106 -11.45 19.70 -3.72
C LEU A 106 -11.74 18.83 -2.50
N SER A 107 -10.75 18.64 -1.62
CA SER A 107 -10.92 17.87 -0.38
C SER A 107 -11.99 18.48 0.52
N GLU A 108 -12.05 19.81 0.60
CA GLU A 108 -13.10 20.53 1.34
C GLU A 108 -14.49 20.28 0.74
N ASP A 109 -14.64 20.45 -0.58
CA ASP A 109 -15.91 20.20 -1.28
C ASP A 109 -16.39 18.74 -1.12
N VAL A 110 -15.48 17.77 -1.22
CA VAL A 110 -15.84 16.34 -1.04
C VAL A 110 -16.23 16.07 0.40
N ARG A 111 -15.51 16.65 1.38
CA ARG A 111 -15.84 16.52 2.79
C ARG A 111 -17.24 17.08 3.09
N GLU A 112 -17.58 18.26 2.54
CA GLU A 112 -18.91 18.86 2.66
C GLU A 112 -19.98 17.97 2.02
N LEU A 113 -19.73 17.44 0.81
CA LEU A 113 -20.65 16.53 0.12
C LEU A 113 -20.93 15.27 0.96
N VAL A 114 -19.90 14.65 1.55
CA VAL A 114 -20.05 13.48 2.42
C VAL A 114 -20.85 13.85 3.67
N ALA A 115 -20.49 14.96 4.33
CA ALA A 115 -21.17 15.41 5.56
C ALA A 115 -22.65 15.71 5.34
N GLU A 116 -23.02 16.30 4.21
CA GLU A 116 -24.40 16.68 3.90
C GLU A 116 -25.29 15.52 3.45
N ARG A 117 -24.72 14.55 2.71
CA ARG A 117 -25.54 13.55 2.01
C ARG A 117 -25.28 12.10 2.40
N PHE A 118 -24.09 11.78 2.88
CA PHE A 118 -23.63 10.40 2.99
C PHE A 118 -23.08 10.00 4.36
N SER A 119 -23.05 10.93 5.32
CA SER A 119 -22.38 10.75 6.62
C SER A 119 -22.88 9.58 7.47
N GLU A 120 -24.06 9.03 7.21
CA GLU A 120 -24.57 7.83 7.91
C GLU A 120 -23.99 6.53 7.34
N LEU A 121 -23.45 6.54 6.10
CA LEU A 121 -23.04 5.35 5.39
C LEU A 121 -21.52 5.31 5.11
N MET A 122 -20.91 6.49 4.97
CA MET A 122 -19.50 6.64 4.65
C MET A 122 -18.88 7.88 5.30
N PHE A 123 -17.56 7.91 5.37
CA PHE A 123 -16.80 9.01 5.94
C PHE A 123 -15.66 9.43 5.02
N PHE A 124 -15.28 10.71 5.11
CA PHE A 124 -14.09 11.25 4.48
C PHE A 124 -12.85 10.81 5.30
N ASP A 125 -11.84 10.21 4.66
CA ASP A 125 -10.60 9.81 5.32
C ASP A 125 -9.67 11.03 5.48
N GLU A 126 -9.67 11.60 6.68
CA GLU A 126 -8.84 12.76 7.03
C GLU A 126 -7.34 12.44 7.10
N THR A 127 -6.95 11.19 7.00
CA THR A 127 -5.53 10.78 7.09
C THR A 127 -4.78 10.88 5.77
N LYS A 128 -5.50 11.03 4.65
CA LYS A 128 -4.89 11.18 3.32
C LYS A 128 -4.29 12.56 3.12
N ARG A 129 -3.15 12.62 2.43
CA ARG A 129 -2.39 13.85 2.19
C ARG A 129 -2.39 14.28 0.72
N ALA A 130 -2.42 13.34 -0.21
CA ALA A 130 -2.29 13.61 -1.64
C ALA A 130 -3.56 13.30 -2.43
N MET A 131 -4.27 12.27 -2.04
CA MET A 131 -5.51 11.84 -2.66
C MET A 131 -6.70 12.11 -1.72
N VAL A 132 -7.91 11.95 -2.22
CA VAL A 132 -9.14 11.95 -1.44
C VAL A 132 -9.68 10.52 -1.38
N SER A 133 -10.03 10.05 -0.19
CA SER A 133 -10.67 8.76 0.00
C SER A 133 -11.92 8.90 0.83
N VAL A 134 -13.01 8.27 0.40
CA VAL A 134 -14.28 8.20 1.13
C VAL A 134 -14.55 6.73 1.39
N GLU A 135 -14.61 6.34 2.66
CA GLU A 135 -14.67 4.95 3.09
C GLU A 135 -16.02 4.61 3.72
N GLN A 136 -16.46 3.36 3.55
CA GLN A 136 -17.60 2.78 4.23
C GLN A 136 -17.38 2.74 5.74
N HIS A 137 -18.37 3.14 6.53
CA HIS A 137 -18.37 2.87 7.97
C HIS A 137 -18.35 1.37 8.24
N VAL A 138 -17.56 0.92 9.20
CA VAL A 138 -17.35 -0.50 9.51
C VAL A 138 -18.64 -1.22 9.89
N GLU A 139 -19.56 -0.51 10.54
CA GLU A 139 -20.87 -1.02 10.98
C GLU A 139 -21.95 -1.03 9.89
N VAL A 140 -21.70 -0.41 8.74
CA VAL A 140 -22.65 -0.34 7.62
C VAL A 140 -22.52 -1.59 6.74
N ALA A 141 -23.65 -2.19 6.39
CA ALA A 141 -23.65 -3.33 5.49
C ALA A 141 -23.35 -2.89 4.04
N SER A 142 -22.66 -3.75 3.27
CA SER A 142 -22.33 -3.43 1.87
C SER A 142 -23.56 -3.21 1.00
N GLU A 143 -24.69 -3.86 1.30
CA GLU A 143 -25.95 -3.69 0.56
C GLU A 143 -26.54 -2.27 0.73
N ASP A 144 -26.25 -1.58 1.84
CA ASP A 144 -26.66 -0.20 2.08
C ASP A 144 -25.63 0.79 1.54
N TYR A 145 -24.35 0.43 1.63
CA TYR A 145 -23.23 1.28 1.19
C TYR A 145 -23.13 1.41 -0.33
N LEU A 146 -23.18 0.29 -1.07
CA LEU A 146 -22.89 0.29 -2.52
C LEU A 146 -23.80 1.23 -3.33
N PRO A 147 -25.13 1.32 -3.08
CA PRO A 147 -25.97 2.30 -3.78
C PRO A 147 -25.57 3.75 -3.47
N ALA A 148 -25.17 4.04 -2.23
CA ALA A 148 -24.72 5.37 -1.84
C ALA A 148 -23.35 5.71 -2.46
N GLN A 149 -22.47 4.71 -2.59
CA GLN A 149 -21.20 4.87 -3.30
C GLN A 149 -21.43 5.22 -4.78
N GLU A 150 -22.36 4.54 -5.47
CA GLU A 150 -22.71 4.87 -6.86
C GLU A 150 -23.22 6.31 -7.00
N GLU A 151 -24.04 6.79 -6.04
CA GLU A 151 -24.52 8.18 -6.02
C GLU A 151 -23.38 9.18 -5.74
N PHE A 152 -22.47 8.83 -4.85
CA PHE A 152 -21.27 9.64 -4.56
C PHE A 152 -20.37 9.71 -5.79
N ASP A 153 -20.05 8.58 -6.41
CA ASP A 153 -19.21 8.50 -7.60
C ASP A 153 -19.78 9.31 -8.77
N ALA A 154 -21.12 9.31 -8.91
CA ALA A 154 -21.81 10.11 -9.93
C ALA A 154 -21.77 11.63 -9.64
N ALA A 155 -21.57 12.04 -8.38
CA ALA A 155 -21.50 13.44 -8.00
C ALA A 155 -20.09 14.05 -8.15
N VAL A 156 -19.02 13.22 -7.99
CA VAL A 156 -17.62 13.67 -8.01
C VAL A 156 -17.22 14.37 -9.32
N PRO A 157 -17.63 13.91 -10.54
CA PRO A 157 -17.23 14.57 -11.79
C PRO A 157 -17.57 16.06 -11.86
N ALA A 158 -18.69 16.49 -11.27
CA ALA A 158 -19.04 17.89 -11.21
C ALA A 158 -18.10 18.73 -10.33
N LEU A 159 -17.54 18.11 -9.27
CA LEU A 159 -16.52 18.75 -8.44
C LEU A 159 -15.19 18.82 -9.18
N LEU A 160 -14.79 17.78 -9.91
CA LEU A 160 -13.58 17.80 -10.75
C LEU A 160 -13.66 18.88 -11.81
N GLU A 161 -14.81 19.03 -12.48
CA GLU A 161 -15.05 20.09 -13.47
C GLU A 161 -14.99 21.50 -12.81
N LYS A 162 -15.60 21.65 -11.62
CA LYS A 162 -15.56 22.92 -10.85
C LYS A 162 -14.12 23.37 -10.57
N HIS A 163 -13.21 22.43 -10.30
CA HIS A 163 -11.80 22.70 -10.00
C HIS A 163 -10.88 22.63 -11.22
N GLY A 164 -11.41 22.33 -12.41
CA GLY A 164 -10.62 22.23 -13.67
C GLY A 164 -9.61 21.09 -13.67
N LEU A 165 -9.93 19.96 -13.04
CA LEU A 165 -9.06 18.81 -12.87
C LEU A 165 -9.33 17.77 -13.96
N GLU A 166 -8.38 17.59 -14.88
CA GLU A 166 -8.49 16.67 -16.03
C GLU A 166 -7.72 15.35 -15.83
N GLU A 167 -6.62 15.37 -15.05
CA GLU A 167 -5.73 14.21 -14.81
C GLU A 167 -6.08 13.47 -13.51
N VAL A 168 -7.35 13.43 -13.18
CA VAL A 168 -7.89 12.78 -11.97
C VAL A 168 -8.81 11.64 -12.37
N ARG A 169 -8.73 10.52 -11.66
CA ARG A 169 -9.66 9.40 -11.80
C ARG A 169 -10.41 9.15 -10.51
N ILE A 170 -11.57 8.52 -10.65
CA ILE A 170 -12.38 7.98 -9.57
C ILE A 170 -12.14 6.45 -9.59
N ASP A 171 -11.66 5.91 -8.49
CA ASP A 171 -11.28 4.48 -8.35
C ASP A 171 -12.10 3.84 -7.21
N PRO A 172 -13.31 3.33 -7.52
CA PRO A 172 -14.15 2.68 -6.52
C PRO A 172 -13.63 1.28 -6.20
N THR A 173 -13.63 0.96 -4.91
CA THR A 173 -13.41 -0.38 -4.36
C THR A 173 -14.68 -0.89 -3.70
N ILE A 174 -14.66 -2.08 -3.13
CA ILE A 174 -15.83 -2.62 -2.40
C ILE A 174 -16.14 -1.90 -1.07
N ILE A 175 -15.22 -1.09 -0.56
CA ILE A 175 -15.34 -0.41 0.74
C ILE A 175 -14.96 1.07 0.71
N SER A 176 -14.52 1.59 -0.43
CA SER A 176 -14.10 2.99 -0.55
C SER A 176 -14.21 3.47 -2.00
N THR A 177 -14.23 4.78 -2.17
CA THR A 177 -13.95 5.45 -3.43
C THR A 177 -12.76 6.37 -3.24
N ASP A 178 -11.72 6.15 -4.03
CA ASP A 178 -10.55 7.00 -4.12
C ASP A 178 -10.71 7.99 -5.29
N VAL A 179 -10.50 9.28 -5.01
CA VAL A 179 -10.36 10.32 -6.04
C VAL A 179 -8.89 10.69 -6.06
N GLU A 180 -8.22 10.45 -7.18
CA GLU A 180 -6.78 10.45 -7.20
C GLU A 180 -6.20 10.87 -8.56
N HIS A 181 -4.99 11.39 -8.56
CA HIS A 181 -4.28 11.68 -9.81
C HIS A 181 -4.06 10.40 -10.62
N GLN A 182 -4.23 10.44 -11.94
CA GLN A 182 -4.15 9.26 -12.83
C GLN A 182 -2.79 8.54 -12.79
N ARG A 183 -1.72 9.24 -12.41
CA ARG A 183 -0.37 8.67 -12.28
C ARG A 183 -0.16 7.86 -11.00
N LEU A 184 -1.07 7.93 -10.02
CA LEU A 184 -0.94 7.14 -8.80
C LEU A 184 -1.13 5.65 -9.10
N GLY A 185 -0.27 4.81 -8.56
CA GLY A 185 -0.31 3.38 -8.81
C GLY A 185 0.79 2.63 -8.06
N LYS A 186 0.68 1.32 -8.04
CA LYS A 186 1.69 0.43 -7.44
C LYS A 186 3.02 0.46 -8.21
N ASP A 187 2.98 0.77 -9.50
CA ASP A 187 4.12 1.01 -10.38
C ASP A 187 4.88 2.29 -10.00
N LEU A 188 4.16 3.41 -9.78
CA LEU A 188 4.77 4.63 -9.24
C LEU A 188 5.41 4.36 -7.87
N GLY A 189 4.71 3.60 -7.01
CA GLY A 189 5.26 3.20 -5.71
C GLY A 189 6.54 2.38 -5.84
N ALA A 190 6.63 1.50 -6.84
CA ALA A 190 7.86 0.75 -7.14
C ALA A 190 9.00 1.68 -7.59
N SER A 191 8.71 2.63 -8.48
CA SER A 191 9.70 3.65 -8.92
C SER A 191 10.23 4.46 -7.74
N ARG A 192 9.33 4.99 -6.92
CA ARG A 192 9.68 5.76 -5.71
C ARG A 192 10.55 4.95 -4.74
N SER A 193 10.23 3.66 -4.59
CA SER A 193 11.00 2.76 -3.73
C SER A 193 12.45 2.62 -4.18
N LEU A 194 12.69 2.53 -5.48
CA LEU A 194 14.05 2.45 -6.02
C LEU A 194 14.80 3.79 -5.82
N GLU A 195 14.13 4.92 -6.00
CA GLU A 195 14.71 6.24 -5.75
C GLU A 195 15.19 6.38 -4.30
N LEU A 196 14.34 6.02 -3.33
CA LEU A 196 14.68 6.06 -1.89
C LEU A 196 15.88 5.18 -1.53
N LEU A 197 15.96 4.00 -2.11
CA LEU A 197 17.10 3.11 -1.88
C LEU A 197 18.38 3.62 -2.55
N ALA A 198 18.26 4.21 -3.74
CA ALA A 198 19.40 4.78 -4.46
C ALA A 198 20.03 5.94 -3.70
N GLU A 199 19.27 6.75 -2.98
CA GLU A 199 19.79 7.82 -2.09
C GLU A 199 20.74 7.29 -1.00
N ARG A 200 20.59 6.01 -0.63
CA ARG A 200 21.42 5.33 0.37
C ARG A 200 22.41 4.34 -0.25
N ASP A 201 22.58 4.35 -1.57
CA ASP A 201 23.44 3.41 -2.32
C ASP A 201 23.07 1.92 -2.05
N ILE A 202 21.76 1.63 -1.94
CA ILE A 202 21.23 0.29 -1.71
C ILE A 202 20.63 -0.24 -3.01
N HIS A 203 21.19 -1.34 -3.52
CA HIS A 203 20.80 -1.93 -4.81
C HIS A 203 20.61 -3.44 -4.66
N PRO A 204 19.36 -3.91 -4.38
CA PRO A 204 19.06 -5.33 -4.27
C PRO A 204 19.32 -6.08 -5.58
N GLN A 205 19.81 -7.33 -5.48
CA GLN A 205 20.07 -8.16 -6.65
C GLN A 205 18.80 -8.75 -7.27
N ALA A 206 17.75 -8.90 -6.48
CA ALA A 206 16.44 -9.39 -6.90
C ALA A 206 15.34 -8.74 -6.05
N TRP A 207 14.08 -8.89 -6.49
CA TRP A 207 12.92 -8.36 -5.77
C TRP A 207 11.89 -9.45 -5.52
N TYR A 208 11.34 -9.47 -4.33
CA TYR A 208 10.09 -10.13 -4.03
C TYR A 208 9.02 -9.06 -3.84
N THR A 209 7.97 -9.11 -4.65
CA THR A 209 6.77 -8.30 -4.47
C THR A 209 5.66 -9.18 -3.91
N MET A 210 4.72 -8.61 -3.16
CA MET A 210 3.61 -9.37 -2.56
C MET A 210 2.35 -8.53 -2.52
N GLY A 211 1.22 -9.11 -2.93
CA GLY A 211 -0.07 -8.45 -2.94
C GLY A 211 -1.23 -9.43 -2.99
N ASP A 212 -2.47 -8.93 -2.86
CA ASP A 212 -3.70 -9.72 -2.86
C ASP A 212 -4.67 -9.35 -4.00
N SER A 213 -4.29 -8.40 -4.84
CA SER A 213 -5.14 -7.86 -5.91
C SER A 213 -4.43 -7.78 -7.25
N ARG A 214 -5.21 -7.62 -8.32
CA ARG A 214 -4.67 -7.42 -9.68
C ARG A 214 -3.81 -6.17 -9.80
N THR A 215 -4.12 -5.12 -9.03
CA THR A 215 -3.36 -3.87 -9.06
C THR A 215 -1.97 -4.02 -8.47
N ASP A 216 -1.73 -5.02 -7.61
CA ASP A 216 -0.42 -5.25 -7.01
C ASP A 216 0.62 -5.82 -7.99
N TYR A 217 0.15 -6.49 -9.04
CA TYR A 217 1.05 -6.95 -10.10
C TYR A 217 1.79 -5.81 -10.79
N ALA A 218 1.20 -4.60 -10.84
CA ALA A 218 1.83 -3.44 -11.47
C ALA A 218 3.21 -3.10 -10.86
N MET A 219 3.44 -3.36 -9.56
CA MET A 219 4.79 -3.15 -8.98
C MET A 219 5.81 -4.19 -9.49
N ALA A 220 5.37 -5.44 -9.73
CA ALA A 220 6.22 -6.48 -10.28
C ALA A 220 6.46 -6.28 -11.79
N ASP A 221 5.41 -5.93 -12.53
CA ASP A 221 5.47 -5.61 -13.96
C ASP A 221 6.48 -4.49 -14.20
N TRP A 222 6.34 -3.38 -13.46
CA TRP A 222 7.24 -2.23 -13.59
C TRP A 222 8.70 -2.62 -13.28
N LEU A 223 8.96 -3.32 -12.17
CA LEU A 223 10.31 -3.77 -11.83
C LEU A 223 10.90 -4.68 -12.91
N HIS A 224 10.10 -5.59 -13.47
CA HIS A 224 10.53 -6.47 -14.55
C HIS A 224 10.87 -5.69 -15.81
N GLU A 225 10.02 -4.73 -16.21
CA GLU A 225 10.26 -3.85 -17.36
C GLU A 225 11.52 -3.00 -17.21
N GLN A 226 11.90 -2.64 -15.96
CA GLN A 226 13.18 -1.98 -15.68
C GLN A 226 14.38 -2.94 -15.69
N GLY A 227 14.17 -4.24 -15.96
CA GLY A 227 15.22 -5.25 -16.07
C GLY A 227 15.63 -5.88 -14.74
N HIS A 228 14.85 -5.69 -13.68
CA HIS A 228 15.12 -6.36 -12.40
C HIS A 228 14.67 -7.82 -12.41
N THR A 229 15.37 -8.65 -11.65
CA THR A 229 14.92 -10.00 -11.34
C THR A 229 13.79 -9.93 -10.31
N VAL A 230 12.58 -10.36 -10.67
CA VAL A 230 11.39 -10.25 -9.84
C VAL A 230 10.74 -11.61 -9.62
N ARG A 231 10.15 -11.79 -8.45
CA ARG A 231 9.15 -12.83 -8.14
C ARG A 231 7.99 -12.17 -7.41
N HIS A 232 6.77 -12.38 -7.88
CA HIS A 232 5.56 -11.90 -7.23
C HIS A 232 4.93 -12.99 -6.37
N VAL A 233 4.45 -12.62 -5.19
CA VAL A 233 3.64 -13.51 -4.34
C VAL A 233 2.20 -13.02 -4.39
N ASP A 234 1.31 -13.87 -4.89
CA ASP A 234 -0.13 -13.65 -4.85
C ASP A 234 -0.72 -14.36 -3.63
N VAL A 235 -1.18 -13.59 -2.65
CA VAL A 235 -1.79 -14.15 -1.43
C VAL A 235 -3.29 -14.39 -1.55
N ARG A 236 -3.91 -14.12 -2.72
CA ARG A 236 -5.33 -14.39 -3.02
C ARG A 236 -5.53 -15.00 -4.41
N PRO A 237 -4.89 -16.12 -4.72
CA PRO A 237 -4.86 -16.71 -6.07
C PRO A 237 -6.22 -17.21 -6.56
N ALA A 238 -7.27 -17.26 -5.71
CA ALA A 238 -8.62 -17.66 -6.08
C ALA A 238 -9.25 -16.73 -7.14
N ASP A 239 -8.79 -15.48 -7.22
CA ASP A 239 -9.22 -14.52 -8.26
C ASP A 239 -8.57 -14.79 -9.62
N GLY A 240 -7.74 -15.83 -9.68
CA GLY A 240 -6.97 -16.28 -10.84
C GLY A 240 -5.62 -15.58 -10.95
N VAL A 241 -4.56 -16.36 -11.14
CA VAL A 241 -3.18 -15.86 -11.36
C VAL A 241 -3.03 -15.47 -12.84
N PRO A 242 -2.62 -14.23 -13.17
CA PRO A 242 -2.36 -13.84 -14.56
C PRO A 242 -1.12 -14.56 -15.13
N GLU A 243 -1.05 -14.63 -16.45
CA GLU A 243 0.21 -14.97 -17.14
C GLU A 243 1.17 -13.78 -17.03
N THR A 244 2.41 -14.07 -16.59
CA THR A 244 3.46 -13.05 -16.40
C THR A 244 4.78 -13.55 -16.98
N GLU A 245 5.70 -12.63 -17.28
CA GLU A 245 7.06 -12.97 -17.73
C GLU A 245 8.02 -13.28 -16.57
N TYR A 246 7.54 -13.18 -15.33
CA TYR A 246 8.26 -13.51 -14.10
C TYR A 246 7.48 -14.55 -13.28
N PRO A 247 8.14 -15.27 -12.37
CA PRO A 247 7.47 -16.26 -11.54
C PRO A 247 6.45 -15.61 -10.57
N VAL A 248 5.24 -16.17 -10.55
CA VAL A 248 4.25 -15.91 -9.51
C VAL A 248 4.22 -17.07 -8.54
N LEU A 249 4.36 -16.78 -7.26
CA LEU A 249 4.38 -17.73 -6.17
C LEU A 249 3.04 -17.65 -5.43
N VAL A 250 2.52 -18.82 -5.05
CA VAL A 250 1.32 -18.96 -4.24
C VAL A 250 1.60 -19.89 -3.07
N SER A 251 0.83 -19.80 -1.98
CA SER A 251 0.98 -20.71 -0.85
C SER A 251 0.73 -22.16 -1.26
N GLU A 252 1.63 -23.05 -0.89
CA GLU A 252 1.51 -24.49 -1.10
C GLU A 252 0.61 -25.16 -0.04
N THR A 253 0.39 -24.47 1.09
CA THR A 253 -0.46 -24.94 2.19
C THR A 253 -1.93 -24.60 2.01
N GLY A 254 -2.25 -23.71 1.04
CA GLY A 254 -3.57 -23.16 0.83
C GLY A 254 -3.88 -21.98 1.76
N ALA A 255 -2.89 -21.45 2.47
CA ALA A 255 -3.02 -20.20 3.22
C ALA A 255 -3.31 -19.04 2.26
N ILE A 256 -4.05 -18.05 2.74
CA ILE A 256 -4.40 -16.83 1.99
C ILE A 256 -4.13 -15.61 2.86
N HIS A 257 -4.07 -14.43 2.22
CA HIS A 257 -3.87 -13.13 2.88
C HIS A 257 -2.66 -13.12 3.82
N ASP A 258 -2.81 -12.62 5.05
CA ASP A 258 -1.75 -12.46 6.04
C ASP A 258 -1.15 -13.80 6.54
N GLU A 259 -1.91 -14.90 6.48
CA GLU A 259 -1.36 -16.23 6.74
C GLU A 259 -0.39 -16.65 5.62
N ALA A 260 -0.74 -16.43 4.36
CA ALA A 260 0.17 -16.67 3.23
C ALA A 260 1.37 -15.71 3.27
N GLY A 261 1.14 -14.43 3.58
CA GLY A 261 2.19 -13.45 3.78
C GLY A 261 3.20 -13.91 4.84
N ALA A 262 2.71 -14.36 5.99
CA ALA A 262 3.55 -14.90 7.07
C ALA A 262 4.37 -16.12 6.63
N GLU A 263 3.78 -17.04 5.82
CA GLU A 263 4.48 -18.22 5.29
C GLU A 263 5.70 -17.81 4.45
N PHE A 264 5.52 -16.87 3.51
CA PHE A 264 6.62 -16.42 2.65
C PHE A 264 7.66 -15.61 3.41
N LEU A 265 7.26 -14.69 4.28
CA LEU A 265 8.18 -13.91 5.11
C LEU A 265 9.03 -14.81 5.99
N HIS A 266 8.42 -15.83 6.61
CA HIS A 266 9.16 -16.81 7.40
C HIS A 266 10.18 -17.60 6.58
N ARG A 267 9.80 -18.04 5.38
CA ARG A 267 10.70 -18.75 4.45
C ARG A 267 11.91 -17.89 4.05
N TRP A 268 11.70 -16.61 3.75
CA TRP A 268 12.79 -15.70 3.38
C TRP A 268 13.67 -15.35 4.57
N ALA A 269 13.10 -15.08 5.75
CA ALA A 269 13.85 -14.83 6.97
C ALA A 269 14.72 -16.04 7.37
N ALA A 270 14.22 -17.26 7.19
CA ALA A 270 14.98 -18.48 7.46
C ALA A 270 16.12 -18.76 6.45
N SER A 271 16.16 -18.02 5.33
CA SER A 271 17.21 -18.16 4.29
C SER A 271 18.40 -17.20 4.48
N LEU A 272 18.35 -16.29 5.47
CA LEU A 272 19.45 -15.41 5.83
C LEU A 272 20.58 -16.16 6.52
#